data_bf86d547395e96781294b73805ce3636
#
_entry.id   bf86d547395e96781294b73805ce3636
#
_cell.length_a   1.000
_cell.length_b   1.000
_cell.length_c   1.000
_cell.angle_alpha   90.00
_cell.angle_beta   90.00
_cell.angle_gamma   90.00
#
_symmetry.space_group_name_H-M   'P 1'
#
loop_
_entity.id
_entity.type
_entity.pdbx_description
1 polymer ?
#
loop_
_entity_poly.entity_id
_entity_poly.type
_entity_poly.pdbx_seq_one_letter_code
_entity_poly.pdbx_strand_id
1 'polypeptide(L)'
;LCNAGSRKDGESMQDALPSVSVVVPIYNVERYFPQCLEALCSQTLRDLEIVAVNDGSTDGSLSVLQEWARKDERIVIVDKPNSGYGASMNCGIEAARGAYIGIVEPDDFPERDMFKRLLRMAQRHDCDLVKCNFFEHYEDRDDRIRNFADFPYGRLFDPVEQPRIVCTIPAVWTGLYRKAW
;
A
#
# COMPACT_ATOMS: atom_id res chain seq x y z
N LEU A 1 6.27 -7.69 49.35
CA LEU A 1 6.06 -6.24 49.14
C LEU A 1 6.19 -6.00 47.64
N CYS A 2 5.05 -6.05 46.93
CA CYS A 2 4.94 -5.76 45.50
C CYS A 2 4.92 -4.23 45.31
N ASN A 3 5.83 -3.69 44.56
CA ASN A 3 5.82 -2.30 44.16
C ASN A 3 5.22 -2.20 42.74
N ALA A 4 3.98 -1.73 42.65
CA ALA A 4 3.30 -1.44 41.40
C ALA A 4 3.86 -0.14 40.84
N GLY A 5 4.70 -0.24 39.81
CA GLY A 5 5.16 0.90 39.05
C GLY A 5 4.02 1.46 38.17
N SER A 6 3.66 2.70 38.41
CA SER A 6 2.68 3.47 37.66
C SER A 6 3.05 3.56 36.19
N ARG A 7 2.13 3.15 35.29
CA ARG A 7 2.18 3.48 33.87
C ARG A 7 2.10 5.00 33.74
N LYS A 8 3.07 5.57 33.05
CA LYS A 8 3.02 6.97 32.61
C LYS A 8 2.08 7.06 31.42
N ASP A 9 0.93 7.66 31.63
CA ASP A 9 0.00 8.10 30.60
C ASP A 9 0.68 9.23 29.81
N GLY A 10 1.11 8.95 28.58
CA GLY A 10 1.77 9.96 27.75
C GLY A 10 2.40 9.43 26.46
N GLU A 11 1.96 8.28 25.95
CA GLU A 11 2.28 7.92 24.56
C GLU A 11 1.40 8.75 23.64
N SER A 12 2.02 9.70 22.93
CA SER A 12 1.36 10.44 21.85
C SER A 12 0.92 9.47 20.76
N MET A 13 -0.23 9.72 20.13
CA MET A 13 -0.76 8.93 19.01
C MET A 13 0.21 8.77 17.81
N GLN A 14 1.39 9.40 17.85
CA GLN A 14 2.44 9.37 16.83
C GLN A 14 3.41 8.18 16.94
N ASP A 15 3.40 7.43 18.06
CA ASP A 15 4.35 6.32 18.27
C ASP A 15 3.78 4.93 17.94
N ALA A 16 2.49 4.80 17.66
CA ALA A 16 1.91 3.54 17.24
C ALA A 16 2.31 3.23 15.78
N LEU A 17 2.89 2.04 15.55
CA LEU A 17 3.22 1.59 14.21
C LEU A 17 1.92 1.41 13.38
N PRO A 18 1.90 1.86 12.11
CA PRO A 18 0.73 1.71 11.27
C PRO A 18 0.44 0.22 10.98
N SER A 19 -0.82 -0.13 10.79
CA SER A 19 -1.19 -1.48 10.38
C SER A 19 -0.76 -1.79 8.94
N VAL A 20 -0.80 -0.77 8.07
CA VAL A 20 -0.47 -0.90 6.63
C VAL A 20 0.45 0.23 6.20
N SER A 21 1.51 -0.12 5.47
CA SER A 21 2.30 0.82 4.67
C SER A 21 2.00 0.62 3.20
N VAL A 22 1.63 1.69 2.50
CA VAL A 22 1.43 1.66 1.04
C VAL A 22 2.65 2.26 0.37
N VAL A 23 3.40 1.46 -0.37
CA VAL A 23 4.57 1.89 -1.13
C VAL A 23 4.14 2.37 -2.51
N VAL A 24 4.58 3.58 -2.87
CA VAL A 24 4.28 4.21 -4.16
C VAL A 24 5.61 4.62 -4.82
N PRO A 25 6.10 3.89 -5.83
CA PRO A 25 7.30 4.27 -6.59
C PRO A 25 6.95 5.36 -7.62
N ILE A 26 7.68 6.48 -7.63
CA ILE A 26 7.34 7.67 -8.42
C ILE A 26 8.51 8.02 -9.32
N TYR A 27 8.23 8.12 -10.63
CA TYR A 27 9.17 8.63 -11.61
C TYR A 27 8.46 9.26 -12.81
N ASN A 28 8.50 10.59 -12.93
CA ASN A 28 7.93 11.37 -14.05
C ASN A 28 6.45 11.05 -14.34
N VAL A 29 5.57 11.23 -13.33
CA VAL A 29 4.14 10.91 -13.38
C VAL A 29 3.25 12.09 -13.00
N GLU A 30 3.74 13.32 -13.09
CA GLU A 30 3.07 14.55 -12.70
C GLU A 30 1.59 14.60 -13.13
N ARG A 31 1.30 14.11 -14.34
CA ARG A 31 -0.05 14.16 -14.94
C ARG A 31 -1.08 13.32 -14.19
N TYR A 32 -0.73 12.11 -13.75
CA TYR A 32 -1.66 11.11 -13.20
C TYR A 32 -1.60 11.03 -11.68
N PHE A 33 -0.48 11.43 -11.11
CA PHE A 33 -0.18 11.28 -9.70
C PHE A 33 -1.15 11.99 -8.73
N PRO A 34 -1.75 13.17 -9.05
CA PRO A 34 -2.75 13.79 -8.19
C PRO A 34 -3.96 12.90 -7.92
N GLN A 35 -4.45 12.14 -8.91
CA GLN A 35 -5.57 11.21 -8.76
C GLN A 35 -5.21 10.03 -7.83
N CYS A 36 -4.02 9.48 -7.98
CA CYS A 36 -3.48 8.44 -7.10
C CYS A 36 -3.43 8.93 -5.64
N LEU A 37 -2.85 10.11 -5.39
CA LEU A 37 -2.74 10.70 -4.06
C LEU A 37 -4.12 10.98 -3.43
N GLU A 38 -5.08 11.49 -4.20
CA GLU A 38 -6.45 11.70 -3.73
C GLU A 38 -7.09 10.39 -3.29
N ALA A 39 -6.95 9.32 -4.08
CA ALA A 39 -7.47 7.99 -3.75
C ALA A 39 -6.81 7.41 -2.49
N LEU A 40 -5.49 7.57 -2.32
CA LEU A 40 -4.76 7.12 -1.15
C LEU A 40 -5.13 7.92 0.10
N CYS A 41 -5.20 9.23 0.02
CA CYS A 41 -5.58 10.09 1.15
C CYS A 41 -7.05 9.92 1.57
N SER A 42 -7.93 9.51 0.63
CA SER A 42 -9.34 9.23 0.90
C SER A 42 -9.63 7.85 1.49
N GLN A 43 -8.61 6.98 1.68
CA GLN A 43 -8.80 5.63 2.22
C GLN A 43 -9.52 5.65 3.58
N THR A 44 -10.46 4.72 3.77
CA THR A 44 -11.22 4.56 5.01
C THR A 44 -10.42 3.92 6.15
N LEU A 45 -9.31 3.26 5.83
CA LEU A 45 -8.32 2.83 6.81
C LEU A 45 -7.48 4.05 7.23
N ARG A 46 -7.63 4.48 8.49
CA ARG A 46 -6.86 5.62 9.02
C ARG A 46 -5.47 5.22 9.52
N ASP A 47 -5.35 4.02 10.02
CA ASP A 47 -4.11 3.41 10.49
C ASP A 47 -3.29 2.86 9.30
N LEU A 48 -2.86 3.80 8.46
CA LEU A 48 -2.16 3.58 7.20
C LEU A 48 -1.12 4.70 7.00
N GLU A 49 0.11 4.35 6.57
CA GLU A 49 1.09 5.29 6.05
C GLU A 49 1.26 5.12 4.54
N ILE A 50 1.67 6.18 3.86
CA ILE A 50 1.93 6.22 2.42
C ILE A 50 3.42 6.52 2.25
N VAL A 51 4.20 5.51 1.86
CA VAL A 51 5.64 5.64 1.62
C VAL A 51 5.84 5.94 0.14
N ALA A 52 5.96 7.21 -0.19
CA ALA A 52 6.09 7.72 -1.54
C ALA A 52 7.57 7.90 -1.91
N VAL A 53 8.07 7.07 -2.82
CA VAL A 53 9.50 7.03 -3.18
C VAL A 53 9.71 7.75 -4.51
N ASN A 54 10.21 8.98 -4.46
CA ASN A 54 10.61 9.71 -5.67
C ASN A 54 11.96 9.21 -6.17
N ASP A 55 11.97 8.62 -7.36
CA ASP A 55 13.16 8.06 -8.01
C ASP A 55 13.86 9.10 -8.92
N GLY A 56 14.13 10.28 -8.38
CA GLY A 56 14.80 11.34 -9.10
C GLY A 56 13.99 11.87 -10.29
N SER A 57 12.69 12.13 -10.10
CA SER A 57 11.85 12.73 -11.13
C SER A 57 12.38 14.07 -11.60
N THR A 58 12.27 14.33 -12.90
CA THR A 58 12.70 15.58 -13.56
C THR A 58 11.55 16.50 -13.96
N ASP A 59 10.30 16.03 -13.77
CA ASP A 59 9.06 16.79 -13.93
C ASP A 59 8.54 17.35 -12.60
N GLY A 60 7.29 17.81 -12.54
CA GLY A 60 6.65 18.33 -11.33
C GLY A 60 6.24 17.31 -10.29
N SER A 61 6.49 15.99 -10.48
CA SER A 61 6.03 14.93 -9.57
C SER A 61 6.43 15.15 -8.11
N LEU A 62 7.69 15.55 -7.85
CA LEU A 62 8.17 15.82 -6.48
C LEU A 62 7.45 17.03 -5.86
N SER A 63 7.19 18.07 -6.64
CA SER A 63 6.47 19.25 -6.16
C SER A 63 5.03 18.92 -5.78
N VAL A 64 4.34 18.12 -6.60
CA VAL A 64 3.01 17.60 -6.30
C VAL A 64 3.02 16.78 -5.01
N LEU A 65 3.98 15.85 -4.87
CA LEU A 65 4.12 15.03 -3.66
C LEU A 65 4.30 15.88 -2.40
N GLN A 66 5.19 16.88 -2.45
CA GLN A 66 5.44 17.78 -1.33
C GLN A 66 4.21 18.61 -0.94
N GLU A 67 3.40 19.02 -1.91
CA GLU A 67 2.15 19.73 -1.63
C GLU A 67 1.15 18.85 -0.88
N TRP A 68 1.00 17.58 -1.29
CA TRP A 68 0.10 16.63 -0.64
C TRP A 68 0.60 16.23 0.75
N ALA A 69 1.90 16.05 0.94
CA ALA A 69 2.49 15.73 2.25
C ALA A 69 2.28 16.83 3.30
N ARG A 70 2.11 18.10 2.88
CA ARG A 70 1.73 19.18 3.82
C ARG A 70 0.25 19.09 4.26
N LYS A 71 -0.59 18.38 3.51
CA LYS A 71 -2.04 18.23 3.77
C LYS A 71 -2.38 16.94 4.51
N ASP A 72 -1.55 15.90 4.37
CA ASP A 72 -1.76 14.58 4.96
C ASP A 72 -0.47 14.05 5.58
N GLU A 73 -0.42 14.03 6.92
CA GLU A 73 0.74 13.61 7.71
C GLU A 73 1.10 12.12 7.56
N ARG A 74 0.23 11.33 6.96
CA ARG A 74 0.48 9.91 6.67
C ARG A 74 1.45 9.71 5.50
N ILE A 75 1.74 10.75 4.73
CA ILE A 75 2.66 10.69 3.59
C ILE A 75 4.10 10.84 4.07
N VAL A 76 4.88 9.79 3.88
CA VAL A 76 6.34 9.75 4.11
C VAL A 76 7.04 9.84 2.77
N ILE A 77 7.81 10.89 2.56
CA ILE A 77 8.58 11.11 1.33
C ILE A 77 9.95 10.48 1.46
N VAL A 78 10.31 9.63 0.50
CA VAL A 78 11.67 9.15 0.29
C VAL A 78 12.15 9.71 -1.05
N ASP A 79 13.06 10.68 -1.02
CA ASP A 79 13.62 11.31 -2.22
C ASP A 79 15.03 10.79 -2.47
N LYS A 80 15.29 10.24 -3.66
CA LYS A 80 16.57 9.62 -4.01
C LYS A 80 16.95 9.85 -5.47
N PRO A 81 18.24 9.75 -5.82
CA PRO A 81 18.66 9.70 -7.22
C PRO A 81 18.03 8.52 -7.94
N ASN A 82 17.76 8.70 -9.25
CA ASN A 82 17.18 7.63 -10.08
C ASN A 82 18.04 6.37 -10.04
N SER A 83 17.43 5.24 -9.72
CA SER A 83 18.08 3.92 -9.68
C SER A 83 17.16 2.80 -10.16
N GLY A 84 15.99 3.17 -10.69
CA GLY A 84 15.03 2.28 -11.30
C GLY A 84 13.97 1.74 -10.33
N TYR A 85 12.91 1.21 -10.92
CA TYR A 85 11.70 0.75 -10.23
C TYR A 85 11.98 -0.22 -9.07
N GLY A 86 12.76 -1.28 -9.33
CA GLY A 86 13.06 -2.29 -8.30
C GLY A 86 13.81 -1.73 -7.09
N ALA A 87 14.75 -0.80 -7.33
CA ALA A 87 15.47 -0.12 -6.25
C ALA A 87 14.54 0.78 -5.44
N SER A 88 13.60 1.47 -6.09
CA SER A 88 12.60 2.31 -5.44
C SER A 88 11.62 1.48 -4.61
N MET A 89 11.19 0.32 -5.13
CA MET A 89 10.39 -0.63 -4.37
C MET A 89 11.09 -1.12 -3.12
N ASN A 90 12.36 -1.57 -3.23
CA ASN A 90 13.13 -2.03 -2.08
C ASN A 90 13.27 -0.91 -1.03
N CYS A 91 13.62 0.30 -1.48
CA CYS A 91 13.74 1.46 -0.60
C CYS A 91 12.43 1.77 0.14
N GLY A 92 11.29 1.70 -0.56
CA GLY A 92 9.98 1.90 0.03
C GLY A 92 9.61 0.82 1.04
N ILE A 93 9.90 -0.45 0.73
CA ILE A 93 9.66 -1.59 1.63
C ILE A 93 10.55 -1.50 2.89
N GLU A 94 11.80 -1.07 2.75
CA GLU A 94 12.71 -0.84 3.89
C GLU A 94 12.21 0.30 4.79
N ALA A 95 11.73 1.39 4.20
CA ALA A 95 11.20 2.54 4.93
C ALA A 95 9.84 2.28 5.59
N ALA A 96 9.07 1.32 5.08
CA ALA A 96 7.75 0.97 5.56
C ALA A 96 7.79 0.44 7.01
N ARG A 97 6.89 0.94 7.88
CA ARG A 97 6.79 0.55 9.30
C ARG A 97 5.60 -0.35 9.60
N GLY A 98 4.66 -0.48 8.65
CA GLY A 98 3.42 -1.23 8.81
C GLY A 98 3.64 -2.74 8.92
N ALA A 99 2.74 -3.41 9.65
CA ALA A 99 2.73 -4.87 9.73
C ALA A 99 2.42 -5.54 8.38
N TYR A 100 1.74 -4.81 7.50
CA TYR A 100 1.45 -5.23 6.13
C TYR A 100 1.88 -4.17 5.14
N ILE A 101 2.27 -4.61 3.94
CA ILE A 101 2.68 -3.76 2.83
C ILE A 101 1.68 -3.89 1.69
N GLY A 102 1.13 -2.77 1.25
CA GLY A 102 0.46 -2.62 -0.03
C GLY A 102 1.36 -1.91 -1.03
N ILE A 103 1.11 -2.07 -2.31
CA ILE A 103 1.80 -1.38 -3.39
C ILE A 103 0.73 -0.71 -4.25
N VAL A 104 0.98 0.51 -4.68
CA VAL A 104 0.13 1.24 -5.62
C VAL A 104 1.02 1.90 -6.66
N GLU A 105 0.74 1.65 -7.93
CA GLU A 105 1.41 2.37 -9.01
C GLU A 105 0.90 3.81 -9.07
N PRO A 106 1.74 4.79 -9.39
CA PRO A 106 1.39 6.22 -9.27
C PRO A 106 0.40 6.71 -10.34
N ASP A 107 0.09 5.89 -11.34
CA ASP A 107 -0.94 6.09 -12.37
C ASP A 107 -2.23 5.30 -12.10
N ASP A 108 -2.23 4.47 -11.03
CA ASP A 108 -3.40 3.74 -10.54
C ASP A 108 -4.08 4.48 -9.37
N PHE A 109 -5.32 4.08 -9.06
CA PHE A 109 -6.06 4.60 -7.90
C PHE A 109 -6.84 3.50 -7.20
N PRO A 110 -6.54 3.23 -5.92
CA PRO A 110 -7.24 2.21 -5.15
C PRO A 110 -8.66 2.64 -4.78
N GLU A 111 -9.61 1.69 -4.79
CA GLU A 111 -10.94 1.95 -4.23
C GLU A 111 -10.86 2.37 -2.75
N ARG A 112 -11.77 3.24 -2.33
CA ARG A 112 -11.76 3.92 -1.03
C ARG A 112 -11.67 3.00 0.20
N ASP A 113 -12.14 1.77 0.12
CA ASP A 113 -12.12 0.80 1.22
C ASP A 113 -11.20 -0.41 0.97
N MET A 114 -10.38 -0.36 -0.08
CA MET A 114 -9.53 -1.47 -0.49
C MET A 114 -8.64 -1.96 0.65
N PHE A 115 -7.80 -1.11 1.22
CA PHE A 115 -6.85 -1.52 2.27
C PHE A 115 -7.54 -1.94 3.55
N LYS A 116 -8.67 -1.31 3.92
CA LYS A 116 -9.46 -1.73 5.08
C LYS A 116 -10.03 -3.14 4.91
N ARG A 117 -10.50 -3.47 3.72
CA ARG A 117 -11.06 -4.81 3.41
C ARG A 117 -9.96 -5.86 3.38
N LEU A 118 -8.82 -5.58 2.71
CA LEU A 118 -7.69 -6.49 2.64
C LEU A 118 -7.10 -6.76 4.03
N LEU A 119 -6.87 -5.72 4.85
CA LEU A 119 -6.36 -5.86 6.20
C LEU A 119 -7.29 -6.71 7.08
N ARG A 120 -8.61 -6.46 7.00
CA ARG A 120 -9.60 -7.26 7.75
C ARG A 120 -9.54 -8.74 7.37
N MET A 121 -9.35 -9.05 6.10
CA MET A 121 -9.19 -10.44 5.64
C MET A 121 -7.88 -11.05 6.11
N ALA A 122 -6.76 -10.32 5.99
CA ALA A 122 -5.46 -10.75 6.45
C ALA A 122 -5.46 -11.08 7.95
N GLN A 123 -5.99 -10.19 8.78
CA GLN A 123 -6.08 -10.37 10.23
C GLN A 123 -7.05 -11.48 10.64
N ARG A 124 -8.23 -11.55 10.00
CA ARG A 124 -9.25 -12.56 10.32
C ARG A 124 -8.77 -13.99 10.09
N HIS A 125 -7.95 -14.20 9.09
CA HIS A 125 -7.52 -15.51 8.64
C HIS A 125 -6.02 -15.75 8.83
N ASP A 126 -5.32 -14.82 9.47
CA ASP A 126 -3.87 -14.87 9.69
C ASP A 126 -3.06 -15.11 8.40
N CYS A 127 -3.45 -14.40 7.31
CA CYS A 127 -2.85 -14.58 6.00
C CYS A 127 -1.55 -13.79 5.85
N ASP A 128 -0.57 -14.37 5.15
CA ASP A 128 0.64 -13.67 4.72
C ASP A 128 0.41 -12.85 3.45
N LEU A 129 -0.57 -13.25 2.63
CA LEU A 129 -0.95 -12.58 1.39
C LEU A 129 -2.47 -12.57 1.23
N VAL A 130 -3.02 -11.40 0.93
CA VAL A 130 -4.41 -11.24 0.48
C VAL A 130 -4.41 -10.55 -0.87
N LYS A 131 -5.12 -11.10 -1.85
CA LYS A 131 -5.24 -10.54 -3.20
C LYS A 131 -6.68 -10.09 -3.47
N CYS A 132 -6.85 -9.08 -4.30
CA CYS A 132 -8.14 -8.61 -4.80
C CYS A 132 -8.15 -8.56 -6.33
N ASN A 133 -9.33 -8.32 -6.90
CA ASN A 133 -9.47 -7.97 -8.31
C ASN A 133 -9.14 -6.51 -8.53
N PHE A 134 -9.05 -6.13 -9.80
CA PHE A 134 -8.94 -4.74 -10.24
C PHE A 134 -9.92 -4.45 -11.39
N PHE A 135 -10.04 -3.19 -11.71
CA PHE A 135 -10.73 -2.68 -12.88
C PHE A 135 -9.70 -2.13 -13.86
N GLU A 136 -9.88 -2.38 -15.15
CA GLU A 136 -9.22 -1.58 -16.17
C GLU A 136 -10.10 -0.35 -16.40
N HIS A 137 -9.52 0.83 -16.12
CA HIS A 137 -10.21 2.11 -16.24
C HIS A 137 -9.97 2.70 -17.63
N TYR A 138 -11.07 3.03 -18.31
CA TYR A 138 -11.11 3.74 -19.57
C TYR A 138 -11.93 5.03 -19.40
N GLU A 139 -11.73 6.02 -20.27
CA GLU A 139 -12.48 7.31 -20.20
C GLU A 139 -14.01 7.11 -20.29
N ASP A 140 -14.48 6.07 -20.96
CA ASP A 140 -15.89 5.80 -21.23
C ASP A 140 -16.49 4.64 -20.43
N ARG A 141 -15.66 3.80 -19.79
CA ARG A 141 -16.12 2.63 -19.03
C ARG A 141 -15.06 2.08 -18.09
N ASP A 142 -15.50 1.26 -17.12
CA ASP A 142 -14.64 0.44 -16.29
C ASP A 142 -14.89 -1.05 -16.57
N ASP A 143 -13.86 -1.77 -16.96
CA ASP A 143 -13.92 -3.22 -17.18
C ASP A 143 -13.38 -3.97 -15.95
N ARG A 144 -14.23 -4.74 -15.30
CA ARG A 144 -13.83 -5.53 -14.14
C ARG A 144 -13.03 -6.76 -14.55
N ILE A 145 -11.77 -6.79 -14.14
CA ILE A 145 -10.90 -7.96 -14.33
C ILE A 145 -10.96 -8.87 -13.10
N ARG A 146 -11.31 -10.11 -13.33
CA ARG A 146 -11.31 -11.17 -12.31
C ARG A 146 -10.02 -11.96 -12.41
N ASN A 147 -9.00 -11.56 -11.66
CA ASN A 147 -7.69 -12.20 -11.67
C ASN A 147 -7.73 -13.67 -11.29
N PHE A 148 -8.65 -14.05 -10.43
CA PHE A 148 -8.76 -15.38 -9.86
C PHE A 148 -10.16 -15.96 -10.12
N ALA A 149 -10.65 -15.89 -11.37
CA ALA A 149 -12.00 -16.34 -11.75
C ALA A 149 -12.26 -17.81 -11.38
N ASP A 150 -11.22 -18.64 -11.42
CA ASP A 150 -11.28 -20.08 -11.11
C ASP A 150 -11.14 -20.38 -9.61
N PHE A 151 -10.90 -19.37 -8.78
CA PHE A 151 -10.74 -19.54 -7.35
C PHE A 151 -11.91 -18.94 -6.59
N PRO A 152 -12.50 -19.66 -5.62
CA PRO A 152 -13.59 -19.14 -4.81
C PRO A 152 -13.10 -18.01 -3.89
N TYR A 153 -13.85 -16.89 -3.87
CA TYR A 153 -13.56 -15.75 -3.01
C TYR A 153 -13.76 -16.07 -1.52
N GLY A 154 -12.96 -15.40 -0.66
CA GLY A 154 -13.11 -15.52 0.79
C GLY A 154 -12.65 -16.86 1.36
N ARG A 155 -11.83 -17.60 0.64
CA ARG A 155 -11.22 -18.86 1.10
C ARG A 155 -9.72 -18.71 1.26
N LEU A 156 -9.16 -19.50 2.19
CA LEU A 156 -7.75 -19.70 2.35
C LEU A 156 -7.24 -20.72 1.33
N PHE A 157 -6.04 -20.48 0.86
CA PHE A 157 -5.32 -21.36 -0.05
C PHE A 157 -3.91 -21.59 0.44
N ASP A 158 -3.45 -22.82 0.37
CA ASP A 158 -2.04 -23.14 0.51
C ASP A 158 -1.39 -23.05 -0.88
N PRO A 159 -0.39 -22.15 -1.08
CA PRO A 159 0.28 -22.02 -2.37
C PRO A 159 1.06 -23.27 -2.79
N VAL A 160 1.43 -24.14 -1.84
CA VAL A 160 2.07 -25.44 -2.14
C VAL A 160 1.07 -26.40 -2.74
N GLU A 161 -0.16 -26.44 -2.22
CA GLU A 161 -1.25 -27.28 -2.75
C GLU A 161 -1.85 -26.71 -4.03
N GLN A 162 -1.82 -25.37 -4.19
CA GLN A 162 -2.43 -24.67 -5.32
C GLN A 162 -1.46 -23.64 -5.94
N PRO A 163 -0.35 -24.06 -6.55
CA PRO A 163 0.70 -23.16 -7.06
C PRO A 163 0.21 -22.24 -8.18
N ARG A 164 -0.89 -22.55 -8.86
CA ARG A 164 -1.50 -21.68 -9.88
C ARG A 164 -1.86 -20.30 -9.34
N ILE A 165 -2.14 -20.14 -8.02
CA ILE A 165 -2.44 -18.85 -7.39
C ILE A 165 -1.26 -17.89 -7.52
N VAL A 166 -0.03 -18.40 -7.33
CA VAL A 166 1.19 -17.58 -7.39
C VAL A 166 1.55 -17.22 -8.83
N CYS A 167 1.19 -18.11 -9.78
CA CYS A 167 1.50 -17.93 -11.20
C CYS A 167 0.45 -17.12 -11.98
N THR A 168 -0.71 -16.88 -11.39
CA THR A 168 -1.80 -16.15 -12.04
C THR A 168 -1.63 -14.65 -11.81
N ILE A 169 -1.40 -13.89 -12.86
CA ILE A 169 -1.19 -12.44 -12.92
C ILE A 169 -0.32 -11.93 -11.75
N PRO A 170 0.96 -11.68 -12.00
CA PRO A 170 1.91 -11.21 -10.98
C PRO A 170 1.72 -9.73 -10.59
N ALA A 171 0.49 -9.21 -10.66
CA ALA A 171 0.15 -7.84 -10.31
C ALA A 171 0.38 -7.60 -8.81
N VAL A 172 1.51 -6.99 -8.47
CA VAL A 172 1.89 -6.72 -7.08
C VAL A 172 0.96 -5.73 -6.40
N TRP A 173 0.39 -4.79 -7.15
CA TRP A 173 -0.56 -3.76 -6.65
C TRP A 173 -1.95 -4.30 -6.28
N THR A 174 -2.28 -5.54 -6.61
CA THR A 174 -3.56 -6.16 -6.24
C THR A 174 -3.51 -6.87 -4.89
N GLY A 175 -2.52 -6.61 -4.06
CA GLY A 175 -2.30 -7.39 -2.85
C GLY A 175 -1.92 -6.60 -1.63
N LEU A 176 -2.09 -7.27 -0.49
CA LEU A 176 -1.56 -6.88 0.80
C LEU A 176 -0.68 -8.01 1.32
N TYR A 177 0.57 -7.69 1.65
CA TYR A 177 1.62 -8.63 2.00
C TYR A 177 2.03 -8.44 3.45
N ARG A 178 2.11 -9.51 4.25
CA ARG A 178 2.64 -9.41 5.61
C ARG A 178 4.13 -9.08 5.57
N LYS A 179 4.54 -8.06 6.32
CA LYS A 179 5.94 -7.76 6.53
C LYS A 179 6.49 -8.69 7.63
N ALA A 180 7.22 -9.72 7.24
CA ALA A 180 7.67 -10.82 8.12
C ALA A 180 9.12 -10.66 8.65
N TRP A 181 9.70 -9.44 8.58
CA TRP A 181 11.07 -9.16 9.04
C TRP A 181 11.16 -7.84 9.81
#